data_3aa32d090117c43ae8352300e4b022e4
#
_entry.id   3aa32d090117c43ae8352300e4b022e4
#
_cell.length_a   1.000
_cell.length_b   1.000
_cell.length_c   1.000
_cell.angle_alpha   90.00
_cell.angle_beta   90.00
_cell.angle_gamma   90.00
#
_symmetry.space_group_name_H-M   'P 1'
#
loop_
_entity.id
_entity.type
_entity.pdbx_description
1 polymer ?
#
loop_
_entity_poly.entity_id
_entity_poly.type
_entity_poly.pdbx_seq_one_letter_code
_entity_poly.pdbx_strand_id
1 'polypeptide(L)'
;YQIGALMAVRELLVEFDGVVGTSIGAINGAIYLEGGYSKLFDVWNEIQTNTVFDLSDEETAALKGLDLKPAILRVMLEKKLGTFKMLESSYEKSQKFFETIVNEEDIRASGKDYGLVTFNISDMQPVEKMMDEIDEGKLVDYIIASATFPIFPPKIIDDKKYIDGGVYDNMPINLLVKNGYDKMLVIRTNVESKQPKRK
;
A
#
# COMPACT_ATOMS: atom_id res chain seq x y z
N TYR A 1 -3.42 -1.94 -12.53
CA TYR A 1 -4.14 -3.22 -12.53
C TYR A 1 -5.32 -3.20 -11.55
N GLN A 2 -5.09 -2.91 -10.24
CA GLN A 2 -6.16 -2.87 -9.23
C GLN A 2 -7.30 -1.93 -9.62
N ILE A 3 -6.98 -0.75 -10.12
CA ILE A 3 -7.97 0.24 -10.58
C ILE A 3 -8.84 -0.34 -11.71
N GLY A 4 -8.21 -0.96 -12.72
CA GLY A 4 -8.95 -1.59 -13.82
C GLY A 4 -9.86 -2.72 -13.34
N ALA A 5 -9.43 -3.51 -12.35
CA ALA A 5 -10.27 -4.55 -11.76
C ALA A 5 -11.46 -3.93 -11.00
N LEU A 6 -11.24 -2.88 -10.21
CA LEU A 6 -12.30 -2.17 -9.49
C LEU A 6 -13.29 -1.50 -10.45
N MET A 7 -12.82 -0.95 -11.57
CA MET A 7 -13.70 -0.39 -12.61
C MET A 7 -14.64 -1.46 -13.21
N ALA A 8 -14.12 -2.67 -13.44
CA ALA A 8 -14.96 -3.78 -13.91
C ALA A 8 -15.99 -4.22 -12.84
N VAL A 9 -15.60 -4.22 -11.57
CA VAL A 9 -16.51 -4.53 -10.45
C VAL A 9 -17.61 -3.47 -10.30
N ARG A 10 -17.29 -2.20 -10.56
CA ARG A 10 -18.29 -1.12 -10.58
C ARG A 10 -19.45 -1.41 -11.53
N GLU A 11 -19.17 -1.96 -12.71
CA GLU A 11 -20.20 -2.30 -13.70
C GLU A 11 -21.17 -3.36 -13.18
N LEU A 12 -20.73 -4.17 -12.22
CA LEU A 12 -21.58 -5.19 -11.56
C LEU A 12 -22.42 -4.61 -10.42
N LEU A 13 -22.34 -3.31 -10.14
CA LEU A 13 -23.06 -2.62 -9.06
C LEU A 13 -22.80 -3.24 -7.68
N VAL A 14 -21.61 -3.80 -7.46
CA VAL A 14 -21.22 -4.36 -6.17
C VAL A 14 -20.76 -3.22 -5.27
N GLU A 15 -21.33 -3.14 -4.08
CA GLU A 15 -20.87 -2.28 -3.00
C GLU A 15 -20.15 -3.11 -1.95
N PHE A 16 -19.15 -2.50 -1.32
CA PHE A 16 -18.37 -3.12 -0.25
C PHE A 16 -18.67 -2.44 1.08
N ASP A 17 -18.87 -3.24 2.13
CA ASP A 17 -19.04 -2.75 3.50
C ASP A 17 -17.70 -2.40 4.15
N GLY A 18 -16.61 -2.97 3.64
CA GLY A 18 -15.25 -2.68 4.13
C GLY A 18 -14.19 -2.97 3.09
N VAL A 19 -13.03 -2.36 3.27
CA VAL A 19 -11.86 -2.52 2.42
C VAL A 19 -10.62 -2.69 3.29
N VAL A 20 -9.83 -3.71 3.00
CA VAL A 20 -8.50 -3.87 3.61
C VAL A 20 -7.43 -3.96 2.54
N GLY A 21 -6.26 -3.46 2.85
CA GLY A 21 -5.16 -3.47 1.90
C GLY A 21 -3.78 -3.41 2.56
N THR A 22 -2.78 -3.76 1.76
CA THR A 22 -1.36 -3.62 2.13
C THR A 22 -0.66 -2.81 1.06
N SER A 23 0.28 -1.94 1.46
CA SER A 23 1.06 -1.13 0.53
C SER A 23 0.16 -0.26 -0.35
N ILE A 24 0.36 -0.28 -1.65
CA ILE A 24 -0.50 0.43 -2.62
C ILE A 24 -1.98 0.02 -2.51
N GLY A 25 -2.26 -1.19 -2.00
CA GLY A 25 -3.62 -1.64 -1.72
C GLY A 25 -4.27 -0.87 -0.57
N ALA A 26 -3.51 -0.47 0.45
CA ALA A 26 -3.98 0.38 1.54
C ALA A 26 -4.33 1.78 1.02
N ILE A 27 -3.45 2.38 0.20
CA ILE A 27 -3.70 3.69 -0.43
C ILE A 27 -4.95 3.64 -1.32
N ASN A 28 -5.07 2.62 -2.18
CA ASN A 28 -6.23 2.49 -3.07
C ASN A 28 -7.53 2.30 -2.30
N GLY A 29 -7.49 1.53 -1.21
CA GLY A 29 -8.64 1.35 -0.32
C GLY A 29 -9.08 2.66 0.33
N ALA A 30 -8.13 3.45 0.85
CA ALA A 30 -8.39 4.76 1.44
C ALA A 30 -9.05 5.72 0.43
N ILE A 31 -8.45 5.88 -0.74
CA ILE A 31 -8.98 6.76 -1.80
C ILE A 31 -10.38 6.31 -2.26
N TYR A 32 -10.60 4.99 -2.34
CA TYR A 32 -11.91 4.45 -2.69
C TYR A 32 -12.97 4.80 -1.64
N LEU A 33 -12.65 4.73 -0.36
CA LEU A 33 -13.59 5.08 0.71
C LEU A 33 -13.93 6.56 0.75
N GLU A 34 -12.98 7.43 0.39
CA GLU A 34 -13.21 8.88 0.35
C GLU A 34 -14.13 9.35 -0.78
N GLY A 35 -14.00 8.80 -1.98
CA GLY A 35 -14.67 9.33 -3.16
C GLY A 35 -15.04 8.27 -4.19
N GLY A 36 -15.02 7.00 -3.79
CA GLY A 36 -15.41 5.89 -4.63
C GLY A 36 -14.50 5.69 -5.84
N TYR A 37 -15.07 5.07 -6.85
CA TYR A 37 -14.36 4.75 -8.09
C TYR A 37 -13.89 5.99 -8.87
N SER A 38 -14.63 7.10 -8.78
CA SER A 38 -14.29 8.33 -9.52
C SER A 38 -13.00 8.93 -9.00
N LYS A 39 -12.92 9.18 -7.68
CA LYS A 39 -11.70 9.72 -7.05
C LYS A 39 -10.49 8.84 -7.30
N LEU A 40 -10.67 7.51 -7.16
CA LEU A 40 -9.61 6.56 -7.40
C LEU A 40 -9.07 6.64 -8.83
N PHE A 41 -9.94 6.75 -9.83
CA PHE A 41 -9.55 6.88 -11.23
C PHE A 41 -8.83 8.21 -11.50
N ASP A 42 -9.35 9.32 -10.98
CA ASP A 42 -8.81 10.66 -11.20
C ASP A 42 -7.41 10.78 -10.61
N VAL A 43 -7.20 10.31 -9.38
CA VAL A 43 -5.89 10.29 -8.72
C VAL A 43 -4.85 9.51 -9.53
N TRP A 44 -5.19 8.32 -10.01
CA TRP A 44 -4.24 7.52 -10.79
C TRP A 44 -3.99 8.07 -12.18
N ASN A 45 -4.97 8.75 -12.77
CA ASN A 45 -4.78 9.43 -14.04
C ASN A 45 -3.86 10.66 -13.89
N GLU A 46 -3.99 11.39 -12.79
CA GLU A 46 -3.08 12.49 -12.46
C GLU A 46 -1.64 12.01 -12.24
N ILE A 47 -1.46 10.89 -11.52
CA ILE A 47 -0.15 10.28 -11.32
C ILE A 47 0.51 9.94 -12.66
N GLN A 48 -0.23 9.39 -13.62
CA GLN A 48 0.30 9.05 -14.95
C GLN A 48 0.70 10.28 -15.76
N THR A 49 0.00 11.40 -15.58
CA THR A 49 0.25 12.62 -16.34
C THR A 49 1.37 13.49 -15.75
N ASN A 50 1.57 13.46 -14.43
CA ASN A 50 2.45 14.38 -13.72
C ASN A 50 3.79 13.79 -13.26
N THR A 51 4.17 12.59 -13.72
CA THR A 51 5.47 11.97 -13.37
C THR A 51 5.78 11.98 -11.85
N VAL A 52 4.77 11.68 -11.02
CA VAL A 52 4.94 11.60 -9.56
C VAL A 52 5.97 10.53 -9.17
N PHE A 53 6.13 9.52 -10.01
CA PHE A 53 7.19 8.53 -9.95
C PHE A 53 8.17 8.76 -11.10
N ASP A 54 9.01 9.78 -10.98
CA ASP A 54 10.08 10.08 -11.95
C ASP A 54 11.23 9.06 -11.80
N LEU A 55 10.87 7.79 -11.92
CA LEU A 55 11.81 6.67 -11.90
C LEU A 55 12.31 6.46 -13.33
N SER A 56 13.62 6.50 -13.53
CA SER A 56 14.24 6.10 -14.79
C SER A 56 13.94 4.62 -15.12
N ASP A 57 14.06 4.24 -16.38
CA ASP A 57 13.88 2.85 -16.80
C ASP A 57 14.84 1.90 -16.05
N GLU A 58 16.04 2.37 -15.70
CA GLU A 58 17.03 1.62 -14.92
C GLU A 58 16.57 1.40 -13.47
N GLU A 59 16.00 2.41 -12.83
CA GLU A 59 15.44 2.33 -11.48
C GLU A 59 14.24 1.41 -11.44
N THR A 60 13.36 1.50 -12.44
CA THR A 60 12.20 0.62 -12.59
C THR A 60 12.63 -0.85 -12.81
N ALA A 61 13.68 -1.08 -13.60
CA ALA A 61 14.24 -2.42 -13.80
C ALA A 61 14.89 -2.98 -12.54
N ALA A 62 15.59 -2.15 -11.77
CA ALA A 62 16.18 -2.52 -10.50
C ALA A 62 15.12 -2.94 -9.47
N LEU A 63 14.00 -2.21 -9.40
CA LEU A 63 12.87 -2.53 -8.53
C LEU A 63 12.13 -3.81 -8.95
N LYS A 64 11.97 -4.04 -10.26
CA LYS A 64 11.32 -5.25 -10.81
C LYS A 64 12.15 -6.52 -10.63
N GLY A 65 13.48 -6.40 -10.55
CA GLY A 65 14.40 -7.54 -10.35
C GLY A 65 14.60 -7.95 -8.90
N LEU A 66 14.03 -7.23 -7.95
CA LEU A 66 14.18 -7.50 -6.52
C LEU A 66 13.23 -8.63 -6.09
N ASP A 67 13.78 -9.83 -5.88
CA ASP A 67 13.13 -10.84 -5.02
C ASP A 67 13.20 -10.31 -3.57
N LEU A 68 12.05 -9.89 -3.05
CA LEU A 68 11.92 -9.06 -1.84
C LEU A 68 12.59 -9.64 -0.59
N LYS A 69 12.67 -10.95 -0.45
CA LYS A 69 13.18 -11.59 0.78
C LYS A 69 14.72 -11.50 0.96
N PRO A 70 15.55 -11.76 -0.05
CA PRO A 70 17.00 -11.52 0.07
C PRO A 70 17.41 -10.06 -0.17
N ALA A 71 16.62 -9.28 -0.91
CA ALA A 71 16.92 -7.90 -1.24
C ALA A 71 16.79 -6.96 -0.04
N ILE A 72 15.79 -7.15 0.83
CA ILE A 72 15.63 -6.37 2.06
C ILE A 72 16.89 -6.46 2.93
N LEU A 73 17.45 -7.65 3.08
CA LEU A 73 18.67 -7.86 3.85
C LEU A 73 19.89 -7.23 3.17
N ARG A 74 19.97 -7.31 1.82
CA ARG A 74 21.05 -6.70 1.04
C ARG A 74 21.02 -5.19 1.09
N VAL A 75 19.87 -4.58 0.93
CA VAL A 75 19.71 -3.10 0.98
C VAL A 75 19.96 -2.56 2.38
N MET A 76 19.58 -3.28 3.43
CA MET A 76 19.96 -2.93 4.80
C MET A 76 21.49 -2.98 5.01
N LEU A 77 22.19 -3.84 4.30
CA LEU A 77 23.66 -4.00 4.38
C LEU A 77 24.44 -3.04 3.44
N GLU A 78 23.85 -2.65 2.31
CA GLU A 78 24.54 -1.87 1.26
C GLU A 78 24.25 -0.36 1.28
N LYS A 79 23.87 0.25 2.38
CA LYS A 79 23.58 1.71 2.57
C LYS A 79 24.66 2.68 2.06
N LYS A 80 25.47 2.31 1.07
CA LYS A 80 26.66 3.07 0.63
C LYS A 80 26.63 3.64 -0.79
N LEU A 81 25.54 3.55 -1.55
CA LEU A 81 25.56 3.97 -2.97
C LEU A 81 24.74 5.22 -3.26
N GLY A 82 25.33 6.15 -4.01
CA GLY A 82 24.78 7.46 -4.38
C GLY A 82 23.43 7.43 -5.13
N THR A 83 23.05 6.32 -5.73
CA THR A 83 21.72 6.04 -6.31
C THR A 83 20.60 6.16 -5.27
N PHE A 84 20.91 6.01 -3.99
CA PHE A 84 19.95 6.04 -2.89
C PHE A 84 19.33 7.43 -2.68
N LYS A 85 20.09 8.51 -2.88
CA LYS A 85 19.59 9.89 -2.69
C LYS A 85 18.54 10.30 -3.73
N MET A 86 18.64 9.82 -4.96
CA MET A 86 17.66 10.12 -6.00
C MET A 86 16.34 9.36 -5.76
N LEU A 87 16.43 8.08 -5.41
CA LEU A 87 15.27 7.27 -5.01
C LEU A 87 14.57 7.86 -3.78
N GLU A 88 15.33 8.35 -2.79
CA GLU A 88 14.79 8.98 -1.60
C GLU A 88 13.98 10.25 -1.93
N SER A 89 14.48 11.11 -2.82
CA SER A 89 13.77 12.32 -3.25
C SER A 89 12.47 12.01 -3.99
N SER A 90 12.46 11.01 -4.88
CA SER A 90 11.26 10.59 -5.61
C SER A 90 10.23 9.96 -4.67
N TYR A 91 10.70 9.19 -3.69
CA TYR A 91 9.84 8.58 -2.67
C TYR A 91 9.21 9.65 -1.75
N GLU A 92 9.98 10.64 -1.27
CA GLU A 92 9.45 11.74 -0.47
C GLU A 92 8.37 12.54 -1.21
N LYS A 93 8.55 12.77 -2.52
CA LYS A 93 7.54 13.42 -3.36
C LYS A 93 6.25 12.59 -3.42
N SER A 94 6.39 11.29 -3.60
CA SER A 94 5.24 10.37 -3.64
C SER A 94 4.52 10.31 -2.30
N GLN A 95 5.25 10.25 -1.19
CA GLN A 95 4.65 10.30 0.15
C GLN A 95 3.85 11.58 0.36
N LYS A 96 4.46 12.75 0.10
CA LYS A 96 3.80 14.05 0.22
C LYS A 96 2.57 14.14 -0.68
N PHE A 97 2.63 13.61 -1.89
CA PHE A 97 1.48 13.55 -2.77
C PHE A 97 0.33 12.77 -2.12
N PHE A 98 0.58 11.53 -1.66
CA PHE A 98 -0.46 10.74 -1.01
C PHE A 98 -0.95 11.35 0.31
N GLU A 99 -0.08 11.96 1.11
CA GLU A 99 -0.47 12.73 2.31
C GLU A 99 -1.41 13.91 1.97
N THR A 100 -1.29 14.47 0.77
CA THR A 100 -2.14 15.59 0.33
C THR A 100 -3.50 15.13 -0.17
N ILE A 101 -3.59 13.95 -0.79
CA ILE A 101 -4.83 13.47 -1.43
C ILE A 101 -5.67 12.57 -0.53
N VAL A 102 -5.07 11.99 0.52
CA VAL A 102 -5.77 11.12 1.48
C VAL A 102 -6.27 11.95 2.66
N ASN A 103 -7.58 11.96 2.85
CA ASN A 103 -8.25 12.69 3.93
C ASN A 103 -8.83 11.70 4.96
N GLU A 104 -8.28 11.70 6.17
CA GLU A 104 -8.74 10.80 7.24
C GLU A 104 -10.20 11.04 7.63
N GLU A 105 -10.64 12.32 7.67
CA GLU A 105 -11.99 12.66 8.06
C GLU A 105 -13.02 12.08 7.08
N ASP A 106 -12.75 12.20 5.78
CA ASP A 106 -13.63 11.64 4.73
C ASP A 106 -13.65 10.11 4.76
N ILE A 107 -12.51 9.46 5.03
CA ILE A 107 -12.45 8.00 5.17
C ILE A 107 -13.31 7.54 6.34
N ARG A 108 -13.17 8.17 7.51
CA ARG A 108 -13.97 7.86 8.71
C ARG A 108 -15.45 8.15 8.49
N ALA A 109 -15.77 9.21 7.77
CA ALA A 109 -17.16 9.59 7.45
C ALA A 109 -17.81 8.67 6.39
N SER A 110 -17.06 7.81 5.71
CA SER A 110 -17.61 6.89 4.71
C SER A 110 -18.62 5.89 5.27
N GLY A 111 -18.58 5.65 6.59
CA GLY A 111 -19.41 4.66 7.27
C GLY A 111 -19.06 3.20 6.92
N LYS A 112 -17.92 2.98 6.28
CA LYS A 112 -17.41 1.66 5.88
C LYS A 112 -16.17 1.29 6.68
N ASP A 113 -15.92 0.01 6.83
CA ASP A 113 -14.73 -0.47 7.50
C ASP A 113 -13.49 -0.28 6.61
N TYR A 114 -12.41 0.14 7.24
CA TYR A 114 -11.10 0.21 6.60
C TYR A 114 -10.05 -0.48 7.44
N GLY A 115 -9.15 -1.22 6.79
CA GLY A 115 -8.04 -1.85 7.50
C GLY A 115 -6.78 -1.92 6.66
N LEU A 116 -5.65 -1.99 7.34
CA LEU A 116 -4.34 -2.04 6.72
C LEU A 116 -3.34 -2.91 7.48
N VAL A 117 -2.26 -3.25 6.79
CA VAL A 117 -1.12 -3.95 7.38
C VAL A 117 0.15 -3.14 7.17
N THR A 118 0.92 -2.98 8.23
CA THR A 118 2.28 -2.45 8.21
C THR A 118 3.19 -3.32 9.08
N PHE A 119 4.49 -3.10 9.06
CA PHE A 119 5.44 -3.84 9.87
C PHE A 119 6.24 -2.89 10.77
N ASN A 120 6.12 -3.09 12.07
CA ASN A 120 6.88 -2.35 13.07
C ASN A 120 8.28 -2.95 13.21
N ILE A 121 9.29 -2.25 12.68
CA ILE A 121 10.69 -2.71 12.76
C ILE A 121 11.35 -2.40 14.11
N SER A 122 10.79 -1.50 14.93
CA SER A 122 11.29 -1.25 16.28
C SER A 122 11.01 -2.43 17.22
N ASP A 123 9.82 -3.02 17.08
CA ASP A 123 9.38 -4.16 17.89
C ASP A 123 9.47 -5.50 17.13
N MET A 124 9.89 -5.48 15.85
CA MET A 124 10.02 -6.63 14.97
C MET A 124 8.74 -7.46 14.85
N GLN A 125 7.59 -6.79 14.70
CA GLN A 125 6.29 -7.46 14.62
C GLN A 125 5.37 -6.85 13.56
N PRO A 126 4.49 -7.66 12.94
CA PRO A 126 3.45 -7.15 12.06
C PRO A 126 2.43 -6.33 12.86
N VAL A 127 1.84 -5.34 12.21
CA VAL A 127 0.76 -4.53 12.73
C VAL A 127 -0.39 -4.58 11.74
N GLU A 128 -1.42 -5.33 12.10
CA GLU A 128 -2.70 -5.42 11.40
C GLU A 128 -3.70 -4.58 12.18
N LYS A 129 -4.29 -3.55 11.57
CA LYS A 129 -5.23 -2.65 12.25
C LYS A 129 -6.44 -2.37 11.38
N MET A 130 -7.61 -2.38 12.02
CA MET A 130 -8.79 -1.71 11.50
C MET A 130 -8.75 -0.22 11.90
N MET A 131 -9.47 0.61 11.16
CA MET A 131 -9.47 2.07 11.33
C MET A 131 -9.91 2.52 12.73
N ASP A 132 -10.84 1.81 13.35
CA ASP A 132 -11.33 2.06 14.71
C ASP A 132 -10.27 1.76 15.79
N GLU A 133 -9.24 0.97 15.48
CA GLU A 133 -8.09 0.71 16.34
C GLU A 133 -6.95 1.74 16.17
N ILE A 134 -7.14 2.74 15.29
CA ILE A 134 -6.19 3.79 15.01
C ILE A 134 -6.71 5.13 15.56
N ASP A 135 -5.93 5.76 16.42
CA ASP A 135 -6.26 7.07 16.98
C ASP A 135 -6.52 8.10 15.85
N GLU A 136 -7.45 9.03 16.11
CA GLU A 136 -7.72 10.14 15.20
C GLU A 136 -6.46 10.97 14.95
N GLY A 137 -6.26 11.36 13.69
CA GLY A 137 -5.09 12.10 13.22
C GLY A 137 -3.89 11.22 12.87
N LYS A 138 -3.97 9.88 13.04
CA LYS A 138 -2.86 8.97 12.72
C LYS A 138 -3.12 8.04 11.53
N LEU A 139 -4.34 8.02 11.00
CA LEU A 139 -4.70 7.08 9.94
C LEU A 139 -3.84 7.25 8.69
N VAL A 140 -3.62 8.50 8.26
CA VAL A 140 -2.78 8.80 7.09
C VAL A 140 -1.35 8.33 7.30
N ASP A 141 -0.79 8.52 8.50
CA ASP A 141 0.55 8.04 8.83
C ASP A 141 0.67 6.52 8.72
N TYR A 142 -0.33 5.77 9.19
CA TYR A 142 -0.37 4.32 9.05
C TYR A 142 -0.55 3.87 7.59
N ILE A 143 -1.35 4.58 6.79
CA ILE A 143 -1.49 4.32 5.35
C ILE A 143 -0.15 4.48 4.63
N ILE A 144 0.56 5.57 4.89
CA ILE A 144 1.88 5.82 4.34
C ILE A 144 2.90 4.78 4.85
N ALA A 145 2.85 4.43 6.13
CA ALA A 145 3.71 3.38 6.71
C ALA A 145 3.51 2.04 5.99
N SER A 146 2.24 1.68 5.71
CA SER A 146 1.90 0.47 4.96
C SER A 146 2.52 0.45 3.57
N ALA A 147 2.75 1.60 2.95
CA ALA A 147 3.34 1.74 1.62
C ALA A 147 4.82 2.19 1.63
N THR A 148 5.44 2.25 2.81
CA THR A 148 6.86 2.63 2.96
C THR A 148 7.75 1.44 2.65
N PHE A 149 8.16 1.32 1.38
CA PHE A 149 8.99 0.22 0.92
C PHE A 149 10.33 0.16 1.70
N PRO A 150 10.84 -1.04 2.07
CA PRO A 150 11.97 -1.18 3.00
C PRO A 150 13.29 -0.54 2.59
N ILE A 151 13.46 -0.15 1.32
CA ILE A 151 14.65 0.59 0.85
C ILE A 151 14.62 2.06 1.26
N PHE A 152 13.45 2.60 1.60
CA PHE A 152 13.27 3.99 1.99
C PHE A 152 13.35 4.17 3.50
N PRO A 153 13.53 5.42 3.99
CA PRO A 153 13.45 5.69 5.41
C PRO A 153 12.11 5.25 5.99
N PRO A 154 12.11 4.55 7.14
CA PRO A 154 10.87 4.10 7.76
C PRO A 154 10.03 5.29 8.21
N LYS A 155 8.69 5.14 8.12
CA LYS A 155 7.77 6.11 8.72
C LYS A 155 7.85 6.01 10.23
N ILE A 156 7.89 7.16 10.92
CA ILE A 156 7.91 7.21 12.38
C ILE A 156 6.50 7.56 12.87
N ILE A 157 5.95 6.71 13.74
CA ILE A 157 4.66 6.91 14.41
C ILE A 157 4.88 6.57 15.88
N ASP A 158 4.64 7.53 16.78
CA ASP A 158 4.83 7.39 18.23
C ASP A 158 6.21 6.82 18.60
N ASP A 159 7.28 7.43 18.09
CA ASP A 159 8.69 7.05 18.27
C ASP A 159 9.06 5.64 17.77
N LYS A 160 8.15 4.92 17.12
CA LYS A 160 8.39 3.62 16.51
C LYS A 160 8.52 3.72 15.00
N LYS A 161 9.29 2.83 14.42
CA LYS A 161 9.61 2.79 13.00
C LYS A 161 8.79 1.73 12.28
N TYR A 162 8.13 2.14 11.20
CA TYR A 162 7.26 1.28 10.40
C TYR A 162 7.68 1.25 8.95
N ILE A 163 7.49 0.10 8.32
CA ILE A 163 7.72 -0.14 6.90
C ILE A 163 6.53 -0.86 6.27
N ASP A 164 6.58 -1.03 4.95
CA ASP A 164 5.58 -1.70 4.14
C ASP A 164 5.19 -3.06 4.73
N GLY A 165 3.88 -3.26 4.90
CA GLY A 165 3.31 -4.49 5.43
C GLY A 165 3.47 -5.71 4.52
N GLY A 166 3.82 -5.49 3.24
CA GLY A 166 4.08 -6.55 2.28
C GLY A 166 5.27 -7.46 2.62
N VAL A 167 6.12 -7.05 3.57
CA VAL A 167 7.16 -7.93 4.13
C VAL A 167 6.55 -9.07 4.96
N TYR A 168 5.30 -8.91 5.41
CA TYR A 168 4.58 -9.88 6.21
C TYR A 168 3.37 -10.45 5.45
N ASP A 169 2.40 -9.62 5.07
CA ASP A 169 1.18 -10.05 4.38
C ASP A 169 0.75 -9.06 3.28
N ASN A 170 0.79 -9.52 2.03
CA ASN A 170 0.34 -8.76 0.86
C ASN A 170 -1.15 -8.90 0.55
N MET A 171 -1.84 -9.80 1.24
CA MET A 171 -3.26 -10.07 1.05
C MET A 171 -3.94 -10.28 2.40
N PRO A 172 -4.27 -9.22 3.14
CA PRO A 172 -4.71 -9.29 4.53
C PRO A 172 -6.15 -9.82 4.68
N ILE A 173 -6.43 -10.97 4.08
CA ILE A 173 -7.74 -11.64 4.13
C ILE A 173 -8.12 -11.97 5.58
N ASN A 174 -7.13 -12.40 6.37
CA ASN A 174 -7.35 -12.77 7.77
C ASN A 174 -7.85 -11.58 8.61
N LEU A 175 -7.48 -10.35 8.25
CA LEU A 175 -7.97 -9.16 8.93
C LEU A 175 -9.49 -9.00 8.74
N LEU A 176 -10.01 -9.25 7.54
CA LEU A 176 -11.46 -9.27 7.28
C LEU A 176 -12.16 -10.43 8.01
N VAL A 177 -11.58 -11.63 7.95
CA VAL A 177 -12.17 -12.81 8.63
C VAL A 177 -12.30 -12.59 10.13
N LYS A 178 -11.27 -12.02 10.77
CA LYS A 178 -11.30 -11.67 12.21
C LYS A 178 -12.41 -10.66 12.55
N ASN A 179 -12.77 -9.81 11.59
CA ASN A 179 -13.81 -8.78 11.73
C ASN A 179 -15.19 -9.23 11.21
N GLY A 180 -15.38 -10.54 10.99
CA GLY A 180 -16.69 -11.15 10.74
C GLY A 180 -17.14 -11.13 9.27
N TYR A 181 -16.28 -10.79 8.33
CA TYR A 181 -16.59 -10.83 6.90
C TYR A 181 -16.55 -12.28 6.40
N ASP A 182 -17.60 -12.70 5.72
CA ASP A 182 -17.77 -14.04 5.14
C ASP A 182 -17.71 -14.07 3.61
N LYS A 183 -17.83 -12.89 2.97
CA LYS A 183 -17.75 -12.73 1.51
C LYS A 183 -16.71 -11.67 1.17
N MET A 184 -15.74 -12.06 0.37
CA MET A 184 -14.62 -11.19 0.05
C MET A 184 -14.29 -11.25 -1.43
N LEU A 185 -14.04 -10.07 -2.02
CA LEU A 185 -13.43 -9.94 -3.33
C LEU A 185 -11.94 -9.65 -3.14
N VAL A 186 -11.08 -10.49 -3.68
CA VAL A 186 -9.63 -10.32 -3.61
C VAL A 186 -9.08 -9.88 -4.96
N ILE A 187 -8.45 -8.68 -4.99
CA ILE A 187 -7.76 -8.17 -6.18
C ILE A 187 -6.27 -8.40 -5.99
N ARG A 188 -5.75 -9.43 -6.63
CA ARG A 188 -4.36 -9.84 -6.56
C ARG A 188 -3.58 -9.36 -7.77
N THR A 189 -2.46 -8.65 -7.55
CA THR A 189 -1.60 -8.13 -8.63
C THR A 189 -0.55 -9.13 -9.11
N ASN A 190 -0.23 -10.12 -8.28
CA ASN A 190 0.78 -11.12 -8.59
C ASN A 190 0.11 -12.47 -8.91
N VAL A 191 0.19 -12.92 -10.15
CA VAL A 191 -0.26 -14.24 -10.55
C VAL A 191 0.92 -15.19 -10.40
N GLU A 192 0.90 -16.07 -9.42
CA GLU A 192 1.78 -17.24 -9.43
C GLU A 192 1.44 -18.07 -10.68
N SER A 193 2.24 -17.96 -11.72
CA SER A 193 2.18 -18.90 -12.84
C SER A 193 2.64 -20.26 -12.34
N LYS A 194 1.73 -21.05 -11.78
CA LYS A 194 1.92 -22.50 -11.71
C LYS A 194 1.88 -23.03 -13.13
N GLN A 195 2.96 -22.86 -13.89
CA GLN A 195 3.18 -23.72 -15.03
C GLN A 195 3.44 -25.12 -14.46
N PRO A 196 2.63 -26.12 -14.81
CA PRO A 196 2.95 -27.49 -14.46
C PRO A 196 4.30 -27.80 -15.10
N LYS A 197 5.30 -28.19 -14.29
CA LYS A 197 6.56 -28.74 -14.81
C LYS A 197 6.16 -29.89 -15.73
N ARG A 198 6.28 -29.69 -17.04
CA ARG A 198 6.21 -30.81 -18.00
C ARG A 198 7.36 -31.77 -17.62
N LYS A 199 6.97 -32.98 -17.21
CA LYS A 199 7.89 -34.11 -17.09
C LYS A 199 8.31 -34.55 -18.47
#